data_a308c9319d36ad735ae4bb8c14add4e0
#
_entry.id   a308c9319d36ad735ae4bb8c14add4e0
#
_cell.length_a   1.000
_cell.length_b   1.000
_cell.length_c   1.000
_cell.angle_alpha   90.00
_cell.angle_beta   90.00
_cell.angle_gamma   90.00
#
_symmetry.space_group_name_H-M   'P 1'
#
loop_
_entity.id
_entity.type
_entity.pdbx_description
1 polymer ?
#
loop_
_entity_poly.entity_id
_entity_poly.type
_entity_poly.pdbx_seq_one_letter_code
_entity_poly.pdbx_strand_id
1 'polypeptide(L)'
;MTISKTLLLATSMAAVVGLGSIGAEQAVLPNHQAEAASVSTSDDAVPTPLKTLNSFYKPALKGQFPGAVSGLTVGESTRQDVIQKIGEPTEPGKNASSFDVYGANMGSPGYAFLYKSNKIQEMRYFGTNVERHTNIGGITIEMVKQNWYAPSSVNRIKNGDKTQTKLTYNRGDYKIEFIFNSNTDLDHINLLKK
;
A
#
# COMPACT_ATOMS: atom_id res chain seq x y z
N MET A 1 -36.58 29.82 -18.84
CA MET A 1 -36.83 29.06 -20.08
C MET A 1 -36.46 27.63 -19.79
N THR A 2 -37.46 26.83 -19.55
CA THR A 2 -37.46 25.45 -19.05
C THR A 2 -37.39 24.50 -20.23
N ILE A 3 -36.52 23.49 -20.22
CA ILE A 3 -36.74 22.27 -21.02
C ILE A 3 -36.25 21.05 -20.23
N SER A 4 -37.23 20.30 -19.76
CA SER A 4 -37.14 18.89 -19.36
C SER A 4 -37.17 17.99 -20.61
N LYS A 5 -36.46 16.84 -20.58
CA LYS A 5 -36.80 15.61 -21.32
C LYS A 5 -36.07 14.43 -20.68
N THR A 6 -36.74 13.61 -19.96
CA THR A 6 -37.59 12.44 -20.28
C THR A 6 -36.80 11.15 -20.50
N LEU A 7 -36.99 10.28 -19.57
CA LEU A 7 -36.72 8.84 -19.37
C LEU A 7 -37.20 7.98 -20.55
N LEU A 8 -36.49 6.93 -20.93
CA LEU A 8 -37.00 5.80 -21.69
C LEU A 8 -36.50 4.47 -21.11
N LEU A 9 -37.43 3.76 -20.48
CA LEU A 9 -37.35 2.32 -20.20
C LEU A 9 -37.69 1.55 -21.48
N ALA A 10 -36.97 0.47 -21.74
CA ALA A 10 -37.37 -0.57 -22.65
C ALA A 10 -37.26 -1.95 -22.01
N THR A 11 -38.38 -2.49 -21.62
CA THR A 11 -38.64 -3.89 -21.26
C THR A 11 -38.92 -4.71 -22.51
N SER A 12 -38.30 -5.87 -22.70
CA SER A 12 -38.75 -6.89 -23.63
C SER A 12 -38.79 -8.25 -22.97
N MET A 13 -40.02 -8.72 -22.72
CA MET A 13 -40.36 -10.13 -22.45
C MET A 13 -40.42 -10.90 -23.77
N ALA A 14 -39.88 -12.10 -23.77
CA ALA A 14 -40.27 -13.13 -24.74
C ALA A 14 -40.51 -14.44 -24.03
N ALA A 15 -41.76 -14.86 -24.02
CA ALA A 15 -42.21 -16.16 -23.60
C ALA A 15 -42.21 -17.11 -24.81
N VAL A 16 -41.70 -18.33 -24.63
CA VAL A 16 -41.97 -19.45 -25.57
C VAL A 16 -42.49 -20.64 -24.79
N VAL A 17 -43.72 -20.99 -25.09
CA VAL A 17 -44.39 -22.20 -24.66
C VAL A 17 -44.13 -23.30 -25.69
N GLY A 18 -43.71 -24.47 -25.26
CA GLY A 18 -43.60 -25.66 -26.08
C GLY A 18 -43.98 -26.91 -25.27
N LEU A 19 -45.17 -27.39 -25.52
CA LEU A 19 -45.72 -28.67 -25.04
C LEU A 19 -45.18 -29.85 -25.84
N GLY A 20 -44.80 -30.93 -25.17
CA GLY A 20 -44.49 -32.19 -25.80
C GLY A 20 -44.31 -33.28 -24.75
N SER A 21 -45.37 -34.06 -24.49
CA SER A 21 -45.42 -35.25 -23.65
C SER A 21 -44.87 -36.46 -24.38
N ILE A 22 -44.22 -37.42 -23.70
CA ILE A 22 -44.42 -38.88 -23.70
C ILE A 22 -43.30 -39.55 -22.83
N GLY A 23 -43.70 -40.21 -21.78
CA GLY A 23 -43.45 -41.60 -21.43
C GLY A 23 -42.13 -42.04 -20.84
N ALA A 24 -42.26 -42.48 -19.58
CA ALA A 24 -41.73 -43.68 -18.99
C ALA A 24 -40.29 -43.77 -18.45
N GLU A 25 -40.29 -44.22 -17.24
CA GLU A 25 -39.33 -45.00 -16.46
C GLU A 25 -38.35 -44.25 -15.55
N GLN A 26 -38.62 -44.52 -14.27
CA GLN A 26 -37.89 -44.07 -13.08
C GLN A 26 -36.51 -44.69 -13.00
N ALA A 27 -35.50 -43.88 -12.97
CA ALA A 27 -34.26 -44.21 -12.26
C ALA A 27 -34.01 -43.10 -11.23
N VAL A 28 -34.22 -43.43 -9.98
CA VAL A 28 -33.91 -42.59 -8.83
C VAL A 28 -32.38 -42.57 -8.71
N LEU A 29 -31.74 -41.51 -9.15
CA LEU A 29 -30.37 -41.19 -8.82
C LEU A 29 -30.36 -40.15 -7.70
N PRO A 30 -29.55 -40.32 -6.64
CA PRO A 30 -29.48 -39.34 -5.58
C PRO A 30 -28.91 -38.03 -6.12
N ASN A 31 -29.70 -37.00 -5.98
CA ASN A 31 -29.37 -35.64 -6.32
C ASN A 31 -28.29 -35.12 -5.35
N HIS A 32 -27.02 -35.32 -5.68
CA HIS A 32 -25.95 -34.53 -5.09
C HIS A 32 -25.99 -33.16 -5.75
N GLN A 33 -26.82 -32.28 -5.21
CA GLN A 33 -26.60 -30.84 -5.36
C GLN A 33 -25.22 -30.53 -4.79
N ALA A 34 -24.26 -30.41 -5.65
CA ALA A 34 -23.04 -29.74 -5.31
C ALA A 34 -23.44 -28.28 -5.01
N GLU A 35 -23.63 -27.98 -3.74
CA GLU A 35 -23.61 -26.62 -3.23
C GLU A 35 -22.27 -26.05 -3.63
N ALA A 36 -22.28 -25.23 -4.67
CA ALA A 36 -21.14 -24.38 -4.96
C ALA A 36 -20.99 -23.49 -3.73
N ALA A 37 -20.08 -23.87 -2.84
CA ALA A 37 -19.62 -23.02 -1.78
C ALA A 37 -19.12 -21.76 -2.47
N SER A 38 -19.91 -20.70 -2.38
CA SER A 38 -19.47 -19.37 -2.67
C SER A 38 -18.32 -19.09 -1.72
N VAL A 39 -17.11 -19.28 -2.21
CA VAL A 39 -15.91 -18.77 -1.55
C VAL A 39 -16.09 -17.27 -1.57
N SER A 40 -16.66 -16.71 -0.51
CA SER A 40 -16.53 -15.32 -0.17
C SER A 40 -15.03 -15.13 0.05
N THR A 41 -14.32 -14.68 -0.99
CA THR A 41 -13.01 -14.11 -0.84
C THR A 41 -13.20 -12.84 0.00
N SER A 42 -13.16 -12.98 1.31
CA SER A 42 -12.87 -11.88 2.20
C SER A 42 -11.48 -11.40 1.82
N ASP A 43 -11.43 -10.25 1.18
CA ASP A 43 -10.24 -9.58 0.66
C ASP A 43 -9.44 -8.92 1.83
N ASP A 44 -9.51 -9.53 3.02
CA ASP A 44 -8.66 -9.28 4.19
C ASP A 44 -7.33 -10.04 4.08
N ALA A 45 -6.92 -10.38 2.85
CA ALA A 45 -5.63 -11.00 2.59
C ALA A 45 -4.51 -10.10 3.11
N VAL A 46 -3.66 -10.67 3.97
CA VAL A 46 -2.39 -10.11 4.43
C VAL A 46 -1.71 -9.37 3.26
N PRO A 47 -1.29 -8.10 3.43
CA PRO A 47 -0.68 -7.35 2.35
C PRO A 47 0.52 -8.10 1.79
N THR A 48 0.47 -8.49 0.53
CA THR A 48 1.63 -9.08 -0.13
C THR A 48 2.72 -8.03 -0.29
N PRO A 49 4.00 -8.38 -0.35
CA PRO A 49 5.09 -7.43 -0.58
C PRO A 49 4.85 -6.52 -1.79
N LEU A 50 4.31 -7.06 -2.88
CA LEU A 50 3.97 -6.28 -4.07
C LEU A 50 2.82 -5.28 -3.83
N LYS A 51 1.77 -5.68 -3.10
CA LYS A 51 0.67 -4.79 -2.73
C LYS A 51 1.19 -3.65 -1.84
N THR A 52 2.05 -3.99 -0.86
CA THR A 52 2.74 -3.01 -0.01
C THR A 52 3.58 -2.04 -0.84
N LEU A 53 4.45 -2.55 -1.73
CA LEU A 53 5.27 -1.72 -2.62
C LEU A 53 4.41 -0.75 -3.44
N ASN A 54 3.37 -1.26 -4.10
CA ASN A 54 2.53 -0.47 -5.00
C ASN A 54 1.65 0.56 -4.26
N SER A 55 1.38 0.37 -2.97
CA SER A 55 0.65 1.34 -2.16
C SER A 55 1.36 2.70 -2.05
N PHE A 56 2.69 2.74 -2.17
CA PHE A 56 3.49 3.96 -2.13
C PHE A 56 3.50 4.74 -3.46
N TYR A 57 3.16 4.09 -4.58
CA TYR A 57 3.38 4.64 -5.92
C TYR A 57 2.69 5.99 -6.17
N LYS A 58 1.39 6.08 -5.90
CA LYS A 58 0.60 7.32 -6.07
C LYS A 58 0.82 8.33 -4.95
N PRO A 59 0.80 7.95 -3.66
CA PRO A 59 1.03 8.90 -2.57
C PRO A 59 2.38 9.62 -2.64
N ALA A 60 3.45 8.95 -3.05
CA ALA A 60 4.78 9.55 -3.19
C ALA A 60 4.82 10.75 -4.15
N LEU A 61 3.94 10.81 -5.16
CA LEU A 61 3.79 11.97 -6.06
C LEU A 61 3.31 13.23 -5.33
N LYS A 62 2.64 13.06 -4.19
CA LYS A 62 2.10 14.13 -3.35
C LYS A 62 2.95 14.36 -2.09
N GLY A 63 4.13 13.72 -2.00
CA GLY A 63 4.96 13.80 -0.79
C GLY A 63 4.35 13.11 0.42
N GLN A 64 3.56 12.06 0.22
CA GLN A 64 2.80 11.35 1.26
C GLN A 64 3.14 9.86 1.29
N PHE A 65 2.96 9.24 2.45
CA PHE A 65 2.92 7.80 2.59
C PHE A 65 1.47 7.28 2.69
N PRO A 66 1.21 6.02 2.35
CA PRO A 66 -0.08 5.37 2.55
C PRO A 66 -0.32 5.00 4.01
N GLY A 67 -1.53 4.52 4.32
CA GLY A 67 -1.87 3.93 5.62
C GLY A 67 -2.13 4.96 6.71
N ALA A 68 -1.72 4.66 7.94
CA ALA A 68 -2.03 5.46 9.13
C ALA A 68 -1.58 6.92 9.04
N VAL A 69 -0.52 7.19 8.29
CA VAL A 69 0.05 8.54 8.11
C VAL A 69 -0.40 9.23 6.82
N SER A 70 -1.40 8.67 6.13
CA SER A 70 -1.94 9.29 4.91
C SER A 70 -2.43 10.72 5.17
N GLY A 71 -2.15 11.62 4.23
CA GLY A 71 -2.46 13.05 4.36
C GLY A 71 -1.35 13.89 5.01
N LEU A 72 -0.37 13.27 5.70
CA LEU A 72 0.83 13.98 6.12
C LEU A 72 1.74 14.18 4.90
N THR A 73 2.17 15.43 4.66
CA THR A 73 2.92 15.81 3.45
C THR A 73 4.29 16.36 3.83
N VAL A 74 5.33 15.85 3.20
CA VAL A 74 6.71 16.37 3.34
C VAL A 74 6.77 17.83 2.88
N GLY A 75 7.40 18.68 3.68
CA GLY A 75 7.54 20.12 3.45
C GLY A 75 6.32 20.96 3.86
N GLU A 76 5.21 20.34 4.25
CA GLU A 76 3.96 21.02 4.61
C GLU A 76 3.51 20.71 6.04
N SER A 77 3.28 19.44 6.35
CA SER A 77 2.78 19.01 7.67
C SER A 77 3.80 19.26 8.77
N THR A 78 3.29 19.63 9.93
CA THR A 78 4.07 19.97 11.13
C THR A 78 4.23 18.75 12.05
N ARG A 79 5.11 18.88 13.07
CA ARG A 79 5.23 17.88 14.14
C ARG A 79 3.88 17.69 14.87
N GLN A 80 3.13 18.77 15.08
CA GLN A 80 1.82 18.71 15.73
C GLN A 80 0.80 17.92 14.90
N ASP A 81 0.83 18.06 13.56
CA ASP A 81 -0.04 17.28 12.67
C ASP A 81 0.25 15.79 12.77
N VAL A 82 1.54 15.41 12.91
CA VAL A 82 1.93 14.01 13.11
C VAL A 82 1.39 13.49 14.45
N ILE A 83 1.57 14.24 15.53
CA ILE A 83 1.08 13.87 16.88
C ILE A 83 -0.44 13.73 16.88
N GLN A 84 -1.17 14.65 16.26
CA GLN A 84 -2.63 14.55 16.14
C GLN A 84 -3.07 13.32 15.32
N LYS A 85 -2.26 12.91 14.36
CA LYS A 85 -2.59 11.81 13.45
C LYS A 85 -2.32 10.43 14.05
N ILE A 86 -1.17 10.25 14.71
CA ILE A 86 -0.70 8.93 15.17
C ILE A 86 -0.23 8.90 16.63
N GLY A 87 -0.45 9.98 17.40
CA GLY A 87 -0.04 10.07 18.81
C GLY A 87 1.38 10.56 19.00
N GLU A 88 1.86 10.49 20.24
CA GLU A 88 3.23 10.88 20.60
C GLU A 88 4.24 9.84 20.10
N PRO A 89 5.46 10.27 19.71
CA PRO A 89 6.52 9.35 19.32
C PRO A 89 6.96 8.47 20.50
N THR A 90 7.29 7.21 20.20
CA THR A 90 7.88 6.28 21.16
C THR A 90 9.24 6.79 21.66
N GLU A 91 10.02 7.37 20.74
CA GLU A 91 11.33 7.99 21.01
C GLU A 91 11.36 9.37 20.35
N PRO A 92 11.16 10.46 21.13
CA PRO A 92 11.26 11.82 20.61
C PRO A 92 12.68 12.15 20.16
N GLY A 93 12.80 12.86 19.04
CA GLY A 93 14.07 13.39 18.55
C GLY A 93 14.69 14.38 19.53
N LYS A 94 15.98 14.21 19.85
CA LYS A 94 16.69 15.01 20.85
C LYS A 94 17.19 16.37 20.32
N ASN A 95 17.27 16.52 19.01
CA ASN A 95 17.73 17.75 18.34
C ASN A 95 17.21 17.81 16.89
N ALA A 96 17.49 18.90 16.18
CA ALA A 96 17.02 19.15 14.82
C ALA A 96 17.50 18.14 13.76
N SER A 97 18.48 17.28 14.09
CA SER A 97 18.99 16.22 13.20
C SER A 97 18.55 14.83 13.64
N SER A 98 17.72 14.74 14.67
CA SER A 98 17.22 13.48 15.22
C SER A 98 15.77 13.25 14.79
N PHE A 99 15.45 12.00 14.50
CA PHE A 99 14.09 11.60 14.16
C PHE A 99 13.20 11.43 15.40
N ASP A 100 11.94 11.81 15.30
CA ASP A 100 10.89 11.26 16.13
C ASP A 100 10.59 9.84 15.62
N VAL A 101 10.71 8.83 16.49
CA VAL A 101 10.52 7.43 16.11
C VAL A 101 9.20 6.90 16.68
N TYR A 102 8.44 6.23 15.82
CA TYR A 102 7.21 5.52 16.15
C TYR A 102 7.46 4.03 15.90
N GLY A 103 7.61 3.28 16.97
CA GLY A 103 7.89 1.84 16.87
C GLY A 103 6.73 1.06 16.25
N ALA A 104 7.06 0.01 15.51
CA ALA A 104 6.05 -0.94 15.04
C ALA A 104 5.44 -1.69 16.23
N ASN A 105 4.10 -1.81 16.26
CA ASN A 105 3.39 -2.47 17.34
C ASN A 105 2.18 -3.26 16.81
N MET A 106 2.06 -4.54 17.20
CA MET A 106 0.92 -5.42 16.91
C MET A 106 0.44 -5.36 15.44
N GLY A 107 1.37 -5.41 14.50
CA GLY A 107 1.05 -5.34 13.06
C GLY A 107 0.93 -3.90 12.50
N SER A 108 0.91 -2.87 13.34
CA SER A 108 1.03 -1.49 12.90
C SER A 108 2.47 -1.20 12.47
N PRO A 109 2.68 -0.52 11.32
CA PRO A 109 4.03 -0.23 10.85
C PRO A 109 4.73 0.82 11.70
N GLY A 110 6.07 0.72 11.75
CA GLY A 110 6.92 1.74 12.33
C GLY A 110 7.19 2.87 11.36
N TYR A 111 7.36 4.08 11.91
CA TYR A 111 7.70 5.30 11.17
C TYR A 111 8.79 6.08 11.87
N ALA A 112 9.47 6.96 11.11
CA ALA A 112 10.25 8.03 11.70
C ALA A 112 10.08 9.33 10.92
N PHE A 113 10.12 10.47 11.61
CA PHE A 113 9.94 11.79 11.03
C PHE A 113 11.09 12.70 11.44
N LEU A 114 11.72 13.31 10.46
CA LEU A 114 12.69 14.38 10.66
C LEU A 114 12.04 15.71 10.31
N TYR A 115 12.27 16.72 11.14
CA TYR A 115 11.69 18.06 10.95
C TYR A 115 12.76 19.11 10.70
N LYS A 116 12.42 20.07 9.84
CA LYS A 116 13.16 21.31 9.66
C LYS A 116 12.18 22.48 9.67
N SER A 117 12.46 23.49 10.48
CA SER A 117 11.55 24.65 10.68
C SER A 117 10.11 24.21 11.00
N ASN A 118 9.98 23.22 11.90
CA ASN A 118 8.71 22.60 12.34
C ASN A 118 7.90 21.92 11.22
N LYS A 119 8.46 21.67 10.05
CA LYS A 119 7.82 20.90 8.97
C LYS A 119 8.55 19.61 8.71
N ILE A 120 7.81 18.58 8.31
CA ILE A 120 8.38 17.28 7.93
C ILE A 120 9.39 17.51 6.80
N GLN A 121 10.65 17.16 7.02
CA GLN A 121 11.70 17.14 6.02
C GLN A 121 11.85 15.77 5.37
N GLU A 122 11.74 14.72 6.18
CA GLU A 122 11.87 13.33 5.76
C GLU A 122 10.90 12.46 6.56
N MET A 123 10.27 11.51 5.87
CA MET A 123 9.51 10.41 6.48
C MET A 123 10.19 9.09 6.17
N ARG A 124 10.23 8.19 7.15
CA ARG A 124 10.69 6.80 6.99
C ARG A 124 9.59 5.83 7.34
N TYR A 125 9.54 4.73 6.59
CA TYR A 125 8.62 3.61 6.80
C TYR A 125 9.43 2.34 7.01
N PHE A 126 9.22 1.66 8.15
CA PHE A 126 9.97 0.46 8.51
C PHE A 126 9.17 -0.85 8.35
N GLY A 127 7.92 -0.76 7.90
CA GLY A 127 7.03 -1.91 7.86
C GLY A 127 6.60 -2.36 9.25
N THR A 128 5.88 -3.48 9.30
CA THR A 128 5.53 -4.13 10.56
C THR A 128 6.64 -5.09 10.99
N ASN A 129 6.77 -5.34 12.30
CA ASN A 129 7.68 -6.35 12.83
C ASN A 129 7.08 -7.76 12.80
N VAL A 130 5.76 -7.85 12.62
CA VAL A 130 5.05 -9.13 12.50
C VAL A 130 5.12 -9.56 11.04
N GLU A 131 5.58 -10.81 10.83
CA GLU A 131 5.67 -11.39 9.48
C GLU A 131 6.30 -10.44 8.45
N ARG A 132 7.43 -9.84 8.81
CA ARG A 132 8.13 -8.84 8.00
C ARG A 132 8.29 -9.26 6.53
N HIS A 133 8.51 -10.55 6.28
CA HIS A 133 8.67 -11.10 4.94
C HIS A 133 7.40 -11.03 4.07
N THR A 134 6.20 -10.87 4.67
CA THR A 134 4.93 -10.71 3.95
C THR A 134 4.63 -9.25 3.59
N ASN A 135 5.42 -8.31 4.09
CA ASN A 135 5.31 -6.88 3.76
C ASN A 135 6.66 -6.33 3.29
N ILE A 136 7.27 -5.40 4.03
CA ILE A 136 8.48 -4.69 3.59
C ILE A 136 9.68 -5.62 3.36
N GLY A 137 9.92 -6.61 4.25
CA GLY A 137 11.07 -7.53 4.15
C GLY A 137 10.99 -8.50 2.97
N GLY A 138 9.82 -8.67 2.35
CA GLY A 138 9.65 -9.46 1.14
C GLY A 138 9.77 -8.65 -0.17
N ILE A 139 9.99 -7.33 -0.08
CA ILE A 139 10.22 -6.48 -1.25
C ILE A 139 11.68 -6.63 -1.69
N THR A 140 11.90 -7.03 -2.95
CA THR A 140 13.23 -7.20 -3.53
C THR A 140 13.60 -6.05 -4.45
N ILE A 141 14.91 -5.86 -4.69
CA ILE A 141 15.41 -4.88 -5.69
C ILE A 141 14.80 -5.14 -7.06
N GLU A 142 14.71 -6.42 -7.46
CA GLU A 142 14.12 -6.79 -8.74
C GLU A 142 12.64 -6.45 -8.81
N MET A 143 11.87 -6.75 -7.75
CA MET A 143 10.46 -6.39 -7.66
C MET A 143 10.24 -4.88 -7.81
N VAL A 144 11.06 -4.05 -7.16
CA VAL A 144 10.97 -2.59 -7.29
C VAL A 144 11.25 -2.17 -8.73
N LYS A 145 12.33 -2.66 -9.37
CA LYS A 145 12.69 -2.31 -10.75
C LYS A 145 11.65 -2.74 -11.78
N GLN A 146 11.03 -3.90 -11.60
CA GLN A 146 10.00 -4.42 -12.50
C GLN A 146 8.69 -3.62 -12.40
N ASN A 147 8.34 -3.13 -11.22
CA ASN A 147 7.05 -2.47 -10.97
C ASN A 147 7.13 -0.93 -10.95
N TRP A 148 8.32 -0.36 -10.68
CA TRP A 148 8.52 1.09 -10.57
C TRP A 148 9.43 1.67 -11.65
N TYR A 149 9.72 0.93 -12.72
CA TYR A 149 10.62 1.31 -13.81
C TYR A 149 12.10 1.43 -13.37
N ALA A 150 12.94 2.03 -14.23
CA ALA A 150 14.32 2.29 -13.88
C ALA A 150 14.42 3.37 -12.79
N PRO A 151 15.21 3.14 -11.72
CA PRO A 151 15.44 4.16 -10.71
C PRO A 151 16.23 5.34 -11.29
N SER A 152 16.01 6.55 -10.73
CA SER A 152 16.77 7.75 -11.09
C SER A 152 18.24 7.65 -10.70
N SER A 153 18.54 6.89 -9.63
CA SER A 153 19.91 6.53 -9.25
C SER A 153 19.95 5.27 -8.41
N VAL A 154 21.10 4.59 -8.44
CA VAL A 154 21.43 3.45 -7.58
C VAL A 154 22.77 3.75 -6.92
N ASN A 155 22.80 3.76 -5.61
CA ASN A 155 23.99 4.08 -4.82
C ASN A 155 24.23 3.04 -3.74
N ARG A 156 25.50 2.81 -3.43
CA ARG A 156 25.88 2.09 -2.21
C ARG A 156 26.13 3.11 -1.10
N ILE A 157 25.53 2.90 0.05
CA ILE A 157 25.69 3.75 1.23
C ILE A 157 26.24 2.91 2.39
N LYS A 158 27.09 3.52 3.22
CA LYS A 158 27.53 2.91 4.47
C LYS A 158 26.59 3.31 5.61
N ASN A 159 26.20 2.33 6.42
CA ASN A 159 25.42 2.51 7.63
C ASN A 159 26.10 1.69 8.75
N GLY A 160 26.98 2.35 9.51
CA GLY A 160 27.94 1.65 10.39
C GLY A 160 28.85 0.71 9.59
N ASP A 161 28.92 -0.54 10.01
CA ASP A 161 29.71 -1.58 9.35
C ASP A 161 29.00 -2.23 8.14
N LYS A 162 27.74 -1.87 7.92
CA LYS A 162 26.94 -2.43 6.82
C LYS A 162 27.01 -1.55 5.58
N THR A 163 27.06 -2.20 4.42
CA THR A 163 26.87 -1.53 3.13
C THR A 163 25.48 -1.85 2.61
N GLN A 164 24.66 -0.82 2.44
CA GLN A 164 23.30 -0.93 1.93
C GLN A 164 23.23 -0.43 0.48
N THR A 165 22.24 -0.90 -0.27
CA THR A 165 21.92 -0.39 -1.62
C THR A 165 20.72 0.54 -1.52
N LYS A 166 20.87 1.75 -2.06
CA LYS A 166 19.81 2.76 -2.15
C LYS A 166 19.34 2.92 -3.59
N LEU A 167 18.07 2.65 -3.85
CA LEU A 167 17.39 2.98 -5.10
C LEU A 167 16.60 4.27 -4.89
N THR A 168 16.83 5.28 -5.74
CA THR A 168 16.12 6.56 -5.68
C THR A 168 15.21 6.71 -6.89
N TYR A 169 13.96 7.09 -6.66
CA TYR A 169 12.96 7.40 -7.68
C TYR A 169 12.46 8.83 -7.50
N ASN A 170 12.57 9.62 -8.56
CA ASN A 170 11.97 10.95 -8.60
C ASN A 170 10.45 10.85 -8.76
N ARG A 171 9.70 11.55 -7.89
CA ARG A 171 8.23 11.57 -7.85
C ARG A 171 7.73 13.01 -7.78
N GLY A 172 7.61 13.68 -8.95
CA GLY A 172 7.27 15.11 -8.97
C GLY A 172 8.34 15.95 -8.25
N ASP A 173 7.92 16.73 -7.25
CA ASP A 173 8.79 17.57 -6.40
C ASP A 173 9.46 16.77 -5.28
N TYR A 174 9.18 15.47 -5.19
CA TYR A 174 9.66 14.58 -4.16
C TYR A 174 10.57 13.51 -4.73
N LYS A 175 11.26 12.80 -3.85
CA LYS A 175 11.97 11.56 -4.13
C LYS A 175 11.63 10.52 -3.08
N ILE A 176 11.44 9.29 -3.53
CA ILE A 176 11.31 8.13 -2.66
C ILE A 176 12.55 7.28 -2.80
N GLU A 177 13.07 6.80 -1.68
CA GLU A 177 14.30 6.01 -1.62
C GLU A 177 13.99 4.67 -0.94
N PHE A 178 14.37 3.58 -1.60
CA PHE A 178 14.29 2.24 -1.06
C PHE A 178 15.69 1.82 -0.59
N ILE A 179 15.83 1.54 0.69
CA ILE A 179 17.11 1.19 1.33
C ILE A 179 17.14 -0.31 1.59
N PHE A 180 18.07 -1.01 0.96
CA PHE A 180 18.18 -2.45 1.00
C PHE A 180 19.42 -2.91 1.77
N ASN A 181 19.26 -3.86 2.70
CA ASN A 181 20.36 -4.58 3.35
C ASN A 181 21.00 -5.61 2.40
N SER A 182 20.18 -6.22 1.54
CA SER A 182 20.60 -7.16 0.50
C SER A 182 19.68 -7.02 -0.72
N ASN A 183 19.91 -7.78 -1.78
CA ASN A 183 19.04 -7.76 -2.96
C ASN A 183 17.58 -8.18 -2.65
N THR A 184 17.36 -8.87 -1.55
CA THR A 184 16.06 -9.47 -1.17
C THR A 184 15.54 -9.01 0.18
N ASP A 185 16.19 -8.03 0.82
CA ASP A 185 15.78 -7.50 2.14
C ASP A 185 15.75 -5.97 2.11
N LEU A 186 14.55 -5.41 1.97
CA LEU A 186 14.31 -3.97 2.09
C LEU A 186 14.31 -3.59 3.58
N ASP A 187 15.22 -2.72 3.97
CA ASP A 187 15.35 -2.22 5.33
C ASP A 187 14.25 -1.20 5.66
N HIS A 188 14.18 -0.15 4.86
CA HIS A 188 13.17 0.90 5.02
C HIS A 188 12.98 1.70 3.72
N ILE A 189 11.93 2.53 3.72
CA ILE A 189 11.58 3.44 2.63
C ILE A 189 11.65 4.87 3.15
N ASN A 190 12.33 5.77 2.44
CA ASN A 190 12.38 7.20 2.75
C ASN A 190 11.58 8.01 1.72
N LEU A 191 10.95 9.07 2.18
CA LEU A 191 10.29 10.07 1.33
C LEU A 191 10.74 11.47 1.75
N LEU A 192 11.26 12.24 0.80
CA LEU A 192 11.83 13.57 1.03
C LEU A 192 11.45 14.52 -0.12
N LYS A 193 11.56 15.81 0.12
CA LYS A 193 11.56 16.81 -0.95
C LYS A 193 12.88 16.75 -1.74
N LYS A 194 12.84 17.07 -3.03
CA LYS A 194 14.04 17.21 -3.86
C LYS A 194 14.89 18.41 -3.45
#